data_63278598d4aa45cf73aed4bf7f705866
#
_entry.id   63278598d4aa45cf73aed4bf7f705866
#
_cell.length_a   1.000
_cell.length_b   1.000
_cell.length_c   1.000
_cell.angle_alpha   90.00
_cell.angle_beta   90.00
_cell.angle_gamma   90.00
#
_symmetry.space_group_name_H-M   'P 1'
#
loop_
_entity.id
_entity.type
_entity.pdbx_description
1 polymer ?
#
loop_
_entity_poly.entity_id
_entity_poly.type
_entity_poly.pdbx_seq_one_letter_code
_entity_poly.pdbx_strand_id
1 'polypeptide(L)'
;MQKKREERQITLRKMAEKLGFTAPYLSDIEKDRRNPPDMDKLEQISAILLLSEEDRTLMFDLAGKKRNSVAPDLPEYIMGREYVAAALRTARDLDADEADWLKFVEELRNRKG
;
A
#
# COMPACT_ATOMS: atom_id res chain seq x y z
N MET A 1 -4.53 -4.33 -10.38
CA MET A 1 -5.86 -3.71 -10.28
C MET A 1 -6.84 -4.23 -11.32
N GLN A 2 -6.47 -4.21 -12.60
CA GLN A 2 -7.38 -4.66 -13.68
C GLN A 2 -7.90 -6.07 -13.46
N LYS A 3 -7.01 -7.00 -13.11
CA LYS A 3 -7.39 -8.40 -12.88
C LYS A 3 -8.41 -8.52 -11.74
N LYS A 4 -8.20 -7.83 -10.64
CA LYS A 4 -9.11 -7.86 -9.49
C LYS A 4 -10.45 -7.23 -9.85
N ARG A 5 -10.43 -6.17 -10.64
CA ARG A 5 -11.65 -5.51 -11.11
C ARG A 5 -12.48 -6.47 -11.95
N GLU A 6 -11.83 -7.17 -12.89
CA GLU A 6 -12.50 -8.11 -13.75
C GLU A 6 -13.05 -9.31 -12.97
N GLU A 7 -12.31 -9.79 -11.98
CA GLU A 7 -12.79 -10.86 -11.09
C GLU A 7 -14.07 -10.46 -10.35
N ARG A 8 -14.22 -9.18 -10.03
CA ARG A 8 -15.42 -8.66 -9.36
C ARG A 8 -16.50 -8.23 -10.33
N GLN A 9 -16.28 -8.43 -11.63
CA GLN A 9 -17.23 -8.07 -12.69
C GLN A 9 -17.58 -6.58 -12.68
N ILE A 10 -16.60 -5.74 -12.38
CA ILE A 10 -16.76 -4.29 -12.37
C ILE A 10 -16.12 -3.72 -13.64
N THR A 11 -16.91 -2.97 -14.42
CA THR A 11 -16.38 -2.35 -15.65
C THR A 11 -15.43 -1.20 -15.30
N LEU A 12 -14.53 -0.90 -16.23
CA LEU A 12 -13.62 0.23 -16.08
C LEU A 12 -14.39 1.53 -15.82
N ARG A 13 -15.44 1.75 -16.61
CA ARG A 13 -16.28 2.96 -16.51
C ARG A 13 -16.92 3.05 -15.12
N LYS A 14 -17.48 1.95 -14.64
CA LYS A 14 -18.16 1.93 -13.34
C LYS A 14 -17.20 2.22 -12.20
N MET A 15 -16.01 1.62 -12.24
CA MET A 15 -15.01 1.88 -11.21
C MET A 15 -14.51 3.31 -11.26
N ALA A 16 -14.24 3.84 -12.44
CA ALA A 16 -13.84 5.24 -12.61
C ALA A 16 -14.89 6.18 -12.02
N GLU A 17 -16.15 5.91 -12.30
CA GLU A 17 -17.27 6.69 -11.75
C GLU A 17 -17.27 6.68 -10.22
N LYS A 18 -17.08 5.52 -9.61
CA LYS A 18 -17.04 5.37 -8.16
C LYS A 18 -15.86 6.13 -7.53
N LEU A 19 -14.75 6.25 -8.26
CA LEU A 19 -13.54 6.93 -7.78
C LEU A 19 -13.52 8.41 -8.11
N GLY A 20 -14.47 8.89 -8.92
CA GLY A 20 -14.44 10.27 -9.39
C GLY A 20 -13.38 10.51 -10.46
N PHE A 21 -12.96 9.47 -11.17
CA PHE A 21 -11.99 9.53 -12.26
C PHE A 21 -12.68 9.45 -13.60
N THR A 22 -11.98 9.90 -14.65
CA THR A 22 -12.40 9.59 -16.01
C THR A 22 -11.95 8.16 -16.36
N ALA A 23 -12.67 7.51 -17.28
CA ALA A 23 -12.29 6.16 -17.72
C ALA A 23 -10.88 6.13 -18.34
N PRO A 24 -10.50 7.08 -19.22
CA PRO A 24 -9.12 7.09 -19.75
C PRO A 24 -8.04 7.25 -18.68
N TYR A 25 -8.29 8.05 -17.65
CA TYR A 25 -7.35 8.24 -16.55
C TYR A 25 -7.14 6.94 -15.78
N LEU A 26 -8.25 6.26 -15.43
CA LEU A 26 -8.16 4.98 -14.74
C LEU A 26 -7.48 3.93 -15.60
N SER A 27 -7.77 3.90 -16.90
CA SER A 27 -7.12 2.99 -17.83
C SER A 27 -5.60 3.19 -17.83
N ASP A 28 -5.15 4.43 -17.84
CA ASP A 28 -3.71 4.75 -17.80
C ASP A 28 -3.06 4.27 -16.50
N ILE A 29 -3.77 4.39 -15.38
CA ILE A 29 -3.28 3.89 -14.10
C ILE A 29 -3.16 2.36 -14.16
N GLU A 30 -4.16 1.66 -14.66
CA GLU A 30 -4.15 0.20 -14.77
C GLU A 30 -3.04 -0.31 -15.69
N LYS A 31 -2.69 0.46 -16.71
CA LYS A 31 -1.64 0.11 -17.67
C LYS A 31 -0.26 0.63 -17.27
N ASP A 32 -0.15 1.14 -16.06
CA ASP A 32 1.11 1.62 -15.51
C ASP A 32 1.72 2.80 -16.29
N ARG A 33 0.87 3.62 -16.91
CA ARG A 33 1.29 4.80 -17.68
C ARG A 33 1.32 6.07 -16.83
N ARG A 34 0.79 6.02 -15.61
CA ARG A 34 0.76 7.13 -14.67
C ARG A 34 1.15 6.63 -13.30
N ASN A 35 1.55 7.56 -12.45
CA ASN A 35 1.80 7.22 -11.05
C ASN A 35 0.50 6.75 -10.40
N PRO A 36 0.60 5.88 -9.38
CA PRO A 36 -0.57 5.45 -8.62
C PRO A 36 -1.27 6.64 -7.99
N PRO A 37 -2.58 6.53 -7.73
CA PRO A 37 -3.29 7.57 -7.01
C PRO A 37 -2.80 7.68 -5.56
N ASP A 38 -3.24 8.71 -4.85
CA ASP A 38 -2.86 8.92 -3.47
C ASP A 38 -3.48 7.86 -2.55
N MET A 39 -3.11 7.90 -1.27
CA MET A 39 -3.53 6.91 -0.30
C MET A 39 -5.06 6.82 -0.16
N ASP A 40 -5.75 7.96 -0.14
CA ASP A 40 -7.21 7.97 -0.01
C ASP A 40 -7.88 7.22 -1.16
N LYS A 41 -7.40 7.42 -2.38
CA LYS A 41 -7.94 6.73 -3.56
C LYS A 41 -7.57 5.24 -3.54
N LEU A 42 -6.36 4.90 -3.10
CA LEU A 42 -5.97 3.50 -2.95
C LEU A 42 -6.85 2.79 -1.93
N GLU A 43 -7.19 3.44 -0.83
CA GLU A 43 -8.12 2.90 0.17
C GLU A 43 -9.50 2.67 -0.45
N GLN A 44 -10.00 3.60 -1.24
CA GLN A 44 -11.27 3.46 -1.93
C GLN A 44 -11.24 2.28 -2.91
N ILE A 45 -10.16 2.13 -3.66
CA ILE A 45 -9.96 1.01 -4.58
C ILE A 45 -10.01 -0.31 -3.82
N SER A 46 -9.30 -0.39 -2.70
CA SER A 46 -9.28 -1.59 -1.86
C SER A 46 -10.68 -1.97 -1.39
N ALA A 47 -11.48 -0.99 -0.98
CA ALA A 47 -12.85 -1.22 -0.52
C ALA A 47 -13.75 -1.67 -1.67
N ILE A 48 -13.67 -1.03 -2.83
CA ILE A 48 -14.48 -1.37 -4.00
C ILE A 48 -14.18 -2.78 -4.48
N LEU A 49 -12.91 -3.16 -4.50
CA LEU A 49 -12.47 -4.47 -4.98
C LEU A 49 -12.51 -5.55 -3.90
N LEU A 50 -12.87 -5.20 -2.68
CA LEU A 50 -12.92 -6.13 -1.55
C LEU A 50 -11.61 -6.91 -1.39
N LEU A 51 -10.50 -6.20 -1.41
CA LEU A 51 -9.18 -6.83 -1.33
C LEU A 51 -8.95 -7.45 0.05
N SER A 52 -8.28 -8.60 0.06
CA SER A 52 -7.78 -9.18 1.30
C SER A 52 -6.69 -8.29 1.88
N GLU A 53 -6.31 -8.51 3.15
CA GLU A 53 -5.20 -7.78 3.75
C GLU A 53 -3.91 -7.98 2.97
N GLU A 54 -3.66 -9.21 2.50
CA GLU A 54 -2.48 -9.52 1.71
C GLU A 54 -2.46 -8.75 0.40
N ASP A 55 -3.57 -8.73 -0.32
CA ASP A 55 -3.68 -8.01 -1.59
C ASP A 55 -3.62 -6.51 -1.38
N ARG A 56 -4.20 -6.02 -0.30
CA ARG A 56 -4.15 -4.60 0.05
C ARG A 56 -2.71 -4.18 0.34
N THR A 57 -1.98 -4.95 1.12
CA THR A 57 -0.57 -4.70 1.40
C THR A 57 0.25 -4.70 0.11
N LEU A 58 0.02 -5.68 -0.75
CA LEU A 58 0.70 -5.76 -2.05
C LEU A 58 0.43 -4.51 -2.88
N MET A 59 -0.81 -4.03 -2.90
CA MET A 59 -1.16 -2.83 -3.64
C MET A 59 -0.39 -1.61 -3.14
N PHE A 60 -0.29 -1.42 -1.82
CA PHE A 60 0.47 -0.30 -1.26
C PHE A 60 1.96 -0.44 -1.54
N ASP A 61 2.51 -1.65 -1.44
CA ASP A 61 3.93 -1.88 -1.74
C ASP A 61 4.24 -1.57 -3.19
N LEU A 62 3.39 -2.00 -4.11
CA LEU A 62 3.56 -1.71 -5.54
C LEU A 62 3.45 -0.21 -5.83
N ALA A 63 2.53 0.48 -5.16
CA ALA A 63 2.40 1.93 -5.31
C ALA A 63 3.66 2.65 -4.87
N GLY A 64 4.22 2.27 -3.72
CA GLY A 64 5.48 2.84 -3.23
C GLY A 64 6.62 2.58 -4.18
N LYS A 65 6.72 1.35 -4.67
CA LYS A 65 7.77 0.95 -5.60
C LYS A 65 7.70 1.75 -6.91
N LYS A 66 6.49 1.95 -7.44
CA LYS A 66 6.29 2.74 -8.66
C LYS A 66 6.75 4.18 -8.49
N ARG A 67 6.54 4.77 -7.31
CA ARG A 67 6.95 6.13 -6.99
C ARG A 67 8.40 6.23 -6.51
N ASN A 68 9.11 5.11 -6.44
CA ASN A 68 10.45 5.04 -5.87
C ASN A 68 10.47 5.56 -4.43
N SER A 69 9.52 5.09 -3.65
CA SER A 69 9.31 5.51 -2.26
C SER A 69 8.87 4.31 -1.43
N VAL A 70 8.61 4.53 -0.15
CA VAL A 70 8.03 3.49 0.70
C VAL A 70 6.54 3.36 0.42
N ALA A 71 5.95 2.24 0.86
CA ALA A 71 4.51 2.05 0.74
C ALA A 71 3.78 3.22 1.43
N PRO A 72 2.75 3.79 0.80
CA PRO A 72 2.13 5.04 1.28
C PRO A 72 1.37 4.91 2.60
N ASP A 73 1.07 3.72 3.08
CA ASP A 73 0.45 3.52 4.39
C ASP A 73 1.45 3.66 5.56
N LEU A 74 2.76 3.55 5.29
CA LEU A 74 3.77 3.58 6.34
C LEU A 74 4.10 4.97 6.87
N PRO A 75 4.25 6.02 6.04
CA PRO A 75 4.53 7.35 6.57
C PRO A 75 3.50 7.85 7.56
N GLU A 76 2.23 7.57 7.32
CA GLU A 76 1.15 7.96 8.22
C GLU A 76 1.30 7.32 9.59
N TYR A 77 1.67 6.04 9.62
CA TYR A 77 1.92 5.34 10.87
C TYR A 77 3.09 5.95 11.64
N ILE A 78 4.17 6.31 10.93
CA ILE A 78 5.38 6.86 11.55
C ILE A 78 5.16 8.28 12.06
N MET A 79 4.32 9.04 11.36
CA MET A 79 4.08 10.45 11.66
C MET A 79 3.51 10.60 13.08
N GLY A 80 4.12 11.49 13.86
CA GLY A 80 3.72 11.71 15.23
C GLY A 80 4.24 10.68 16.23
N ARG A 81 5.00 9.68 15.76
CA ARG A 81 5.61 8.66 16.63
C ARG A 81 7.12 8.80 16.60
N GLU A 82 7.63 9.73 17.39
CA GLU A 82 9.08 10.02 17.41
C GLU A 82 9.91 8.78 17.76
N TYR A 83 9.39 7.91 18.62
CA TYR A 83 10.08 6.68 19.01
C TYR A 83 10.23 5.71 17.84
N VAL A 84 9.30 5.70 16.88
CA VAL A 84 9.41 4.86 15.69
C VAL A 84 10.51 5.40 14.77
N ALA A 85 10.50 6.70 14.53
CA ALA A 85 11.56 7.33 13.72
C ALA A 85 12.94 7.10 14.33
N ALA A 86 13.06 7.24 15.64
CA ALA A 86 14.30 6.99 16.35
C ALA A 86 14.77 5.54 16.21
N ALA A 87 13.83 4.58 16.33
CA ALA A 87 14.14 3.17 16.17
C ALA A 87 14.62 2.86 14.75
N LEU A 88 13.98 3.45 13.73
CA LEU A 88 14.40 3.25 12.34
C LEU A 88 15.78 3.81 12.07
N ARG A 89 16.11 4.97 12.64
CA ARG A 89 17.45 5.55 12.49
C ARG A 89 18.52 4.69 13.16
N THR A 90 18.22 4.16 14.34
CA THR A 90 19.12 3.25 15.05
C THR A 90 19.35 1.98 14.24
N ALA A 91 18.28 1.40 13.70
CA ALA A 91 18.39 0.21 12.86
C ALA A 91 19.24 0.48 11.63
N ARG A 92 19.05 1.63 11.00
CA ARG A 92 19.85 2.05 9.84
C ARG A 92 21.32 2.17 10.21
N ASP A 93 21.62 2.86 11.32
CA ASP A 93 22.99 3.15 11.73
C ASP A 93 23.75 1.90 12.18
N LEU A 94 23.04 0.92 12.73
CA LEU A 94 23.62 -0.34 13.18
C LEU A 94 23.43 -1.48 12.15
N ASP A 95 22.96 -1.17 10.95
CA ASP A 95 22.80 -2.14 9.87
C ASP A 95 21.93 -3.36 10.26
N ALA A 96 20.78 -3.09 10.87
CA ALA A 96 19.83 -4.15 11.19
C ALA A 96 19.45 -4.90 9.89
N ASP A 97 19.49 -6.23 9.94
CA ASP A 97 19.20 -7.07 8.78
C ASP A 97 17.79 -7.63 8.83
N GLU A 98 17.45 -8.44 7.83
CA GLU A 98 16.14 -9.09 7.76
C GLU A 98 15.84 -9.92 9.01
N ALA A 99 16.84 -10.66 9.52
CA ALA A 99 16.65 -11.50 10.69
C ALA A 99 16.29 -10.67 11.93
N ASP A 100 16.91 -9.50 12.10
CA ASP A 100 16.58 -8.59 13.20
C ASP A 100 15.14 -8.14 13.15
N TRP A 101 14.66 -7.77 11.96
CA TRP A 101 13.29 -7.31 11.79
C TRP A 101 12.27 -8.43 11.95
N LEU A 102 12.57 -9.62 11.43
CA LEU A 102 11.70 -10.78 11.59
C LEU A 102 11.58 -11.21 13.05
N LYS A 103 12.66 -11.12 13.80
CA LYS A 103 12.65 -11.40 15.24
C LYS A 103 11.75 -10.40 15.98
N PHE A 104 11.85 -9.15 15.62
CA PHE A 104 11.00 -8.09 16.20
C PHE A 104 9.52 -8.37 15.94
N VAL A 105 9.18 -8.73 14.70
CA VAL A 105 7.80 -9.08 14.33
C VAL A 105 7.30 -10.27 15.15
N GLU A 106 8.15 -11.31 15.30
CA GLU A 106 7.80 -12.50 16.07
C GLU A 106 7.55 -12.17 17.53
N GLU A 107 8.40 -11.35 18.13
CA GLU A 107 8.23 -10.91 19.51
C GLU A 107 6.92 -10.16 19.72
N LEU A 108 6.56 -9.30 18.79
CA LEU A 108 5.28 -8.58 18.86
C LEU A 108 4.09 -9.51 18.75
N ARG A 109 4.14 -10.48 17.85
CA ARG A 109 3.06 -11.46 17.67
C ARG A 109 2.89 -12.32 18.91
N ASN A 110 3.98 -12.78 19.50
CA ASN A 110 3.94 -13.61 20.71
C ASN A 110 3.39 -12.84 21.90
N ARG A 111 3.72 -11.56 22.01
CA ARG A 111 3.20 -10.71 23.07
C ARG A 111 1.69 -10.52 22.97
N LYS A 112 1.18 -10.44 21.74
CA LYS A 112 -0.26 -10.24 21.48
C LYS A 112 -1.04 -11.55 21.54
N GLY A 113 -0.41 -12.63 21.27
CA GLY A 113 -1.01 -13.96 21.29
C GLY A 113 -1.04 -14.55 22.65
#